data_afe39b0452543492e862d6c441f96d87
#
_entry.id   afe39b0452543492e862d6c441f96d87
#
_cell.length_a   1.000
_cell.length_b   1.000
_cell.length_c   1.000
_cell.angle_alpha   90.00
_cell.angle_beta   90.00
_cell.angle_gamma   90.00
#
_symmetry.space_group_name_H-M   'P 1'
#
loop_
_entity.id
_entity.type
_entity.pdbx_description
1 polymer ?
#
loop_
_entity_poly.entity_id
_entity_poly.type
_entity_poly.pdbx_seq_one_letter_code
_entity_poly.pdbx_strand_id
1 'polypeptide(L)'
;MRIESSVTSITWIPSEAISGMPKLPFEMGIAHYDDPPPDRIEDLEALHKADAFREANELEAWIEVENGKIVDQGYSGAGHIGVTRLRLGPRELAFPATKYPLLQAEPEVGPDWVRFVQSAGGHMGLPAPRRVSGTPFVRIQSASAWTTLSLIIYADGISQPTLEGASPFPRHWVYNKDGELAEKTGTIDFAKWYRESHGPNTPGARRTRPPWSRQSSRSSSASSRPRSCARASSWSGASWREARR
;
A
#
# COMPACT_ATOMS: atom_id res chain seq x y z
N MET A 1 26.20 14.92 -6.54
CA MET A 1 25.12 15.56 -5.75
C MET A 1 24.17 14.45 -5.31
N ARG A 2 23.82 14.40 -4.04
CA ARG A 2 22.85 13.40 -3.53
C ARG A 2 21.46 14.02 -3.49
N ILE A 3 20.48 13.30 -4.03
CA ILE A 3 19.07 13.65 -4.06
C ILE A 3 18.33 12.60 -3.26
N GLU A 4 17.57 13.03 -2.26
CA GLU A 4 16.80 12.16 -1.36
C GLU A 4 15.32 12.47 -1.48
N SER A 5 14.48 11.45 -1.32
CA SER A 5 13.04 11.59 -1.27
C SER A 5 12.42 10.45 -0.47
N SER A 6 11.19 10.64 -0.03
CA SER A 6 10.43 9.63 0.69
C SER A 6 8.96 9.64 0.33
N VAL A 7 8.28 8.57 0.65
CA VAL A 7 6.84 8.43 0.57
C VAL A 7 6.36 7.54 1.70
N THR A 8 5.28 7.95 2.36
CA THR A 8 4.68 7.20 3.46
C THR A 8 3.22 6.94 3.17
N SER A 9 2.75 5.71 3.36
CA SER A 9 1.32 5.43 3.41
C SER A 9 0.86 5.12 4.82
N ILE A 10 -0.30 5.63 5.20
CA ILE A 10 -0.99 5.31 6.45
C ILE A 10 -2.33 4.65 6.13
N THR A 11 -2.57 3.53 6.77
CA THR A 11 -3.79 2.73 6.65
C THR A 11 -4.58 2.80 7.95
N TRP A 12 -5.86 3.19 7.88
CA TRP A 12 -6.70 3.43 9.04
C TRP A 12 -8.16 3.03 8.81
N ILE A 13 -8.93 2.86 9.88
CA ILE A 13 -10.33 2.37 9.86
C ILE A 13 -11.32 3.53 10.09
N PRO A 14 -11.83 4.17 9.04
CA PRO A 14 -12.86 5.20 9.19
C PRO A 14 -14.21 4.60 9.57
N SER A 15 -15.03 5.37 10.27
CA SER A 15 -16.37 4.94 10.73
C SER A 15 -17.32 4.56 9.59
N GLU A 16 -17.19 5.21 8.45
CA GLU A 16 -17.98 4.95 7.25
C GLU A 16 -17.57 3.68 6.49
N ALA A 17 -16.40 3.11 6.82
CA ALA A 17 -15.86 1.93 6.12
C ALA A 17 -16.63 0.65 6.41
N ILE A 18 -17.28 0.58 7.57
CA ILE A 18 -17.92 -0.64 8.05
C ILE A 18 -19.44 -0.46 8.01
N SER A 19 -20.12 -1.39 7.38
CA SER A 19 -21.58 -1.42 7.28
C SER A 19 -22.14 -2.80 7.60
N GLY A 20 -23.44 -2.85 7.92
CA GLY A 20 -24.13 -4.09 8.22
C GLY A 20 -23.70 -4.73 9.56
N MET A 21 -23.86 -6.03 9.68
CA MET A 21 -23.57 -6.78 10.92
C MET A 21 -22.16 -6.59 11.48
N PRO A 22 -21.10 -6.47 10.66
CA PRO A 22 -19.75 -6.19 11.17
C PRO A 22 -19.58 -4.87 11.90
N LYS A 23 -20.51 -3.92 11.72
CA LYS A 23 -20.51 -2.64 12.41
C LYS A 23 -20.91 -2.76 13.90
N LEU A 24 -21.68 -3.77 14.24
CA LEU A 24 -22.22 -3.93 15.58
C LEU A 24 -21.16 -3.90 16.71
N PRO A 25 -20.02 -4.61 16.62
CA PRO A 25 -18.97 -4.53 17.64
C PRO A 25 -18.41 -3.11 17.82
N PHE A 26 -18.35 -2.31 16.76
CA PHE A 26 -17.89 -0.92 16.82
C PHE A 26 -18.95 -0.01 17.48
N GLU A 27 -20.22 -0.17 17.13
CA GLU A 27 -21.31 0.58 17.75
C GLU A 27 -21.50 0.24 19.23
N MET A 28 -21.17 -0.99 19.63
CA MET A 28 -21.17 -1.41 21.04
C MET A 28 -19.92 -0.97 21.81
N GLY A 29 -18.96 -0.29 21.17
CA GLY A 29 -17.70 0.14 21.79
C GLY A 29 -16.75 -1.01 22.13
N ILE A 30 -16.97 -2.19 21.57
CA ILE A 30 -16.07 -3.35 21.71
C ILE A 30 -14.83 -3.17 20.83
N ALA A 31 -15.02 -2.74 19.60
CA ALA A 31 -13.97 -2.30 18.69
C ALA A 31 -14.08 -0.77 18.51
N HIS A 32 -13.02 -0.14 18.02
CA HIS A 32 -13.00 1.30 17.78
C HIS A 32 -12.65 1.61 16.34
N TYR A 33 -13.14 2.74 15.87
CA TYR A 33 -12.67 3.37 14.64
C TYR A 33 -11.40 4.17 14.94
N ASP A 34 -10.61 4.40 13.92
CA ASP A 34 -9.50 5.32 14.02
C ASP A 34 -9.97 6.75 13.70
N ASP A 35 -9.39 7.73 14.37
CA ASP A 35 -9.50 9.10 13.95
C ASP A 35 -8.76 9.32 12.62
N PRO A 36 -9.23 10.24 11.76
CA PRO A 36 -8.51 10.57 10.55
C PRO A 36 -7.07 10.97 10.85
N PRO A 37 -6.07 10.39 10.17
CA PRO A 37 -4.69 10.86 10.30
C PRO A 37 -4.59 12.36 9.96
N PRO A 38 -3.58 13.08 10.49
CA PRO A 38 -3.40 14.50 10.20
C PRO A 38 -3.09 14.72 8.71
N ASP A 39 -3.40 15.92 8.19
CA ASP A 39 -3.02 16.29 6.81
C ASP A 39 -1.51 16.46 6.64
N ARG A 40 -0.76 16.54 7.74
CA ARG A 40 0.70 16.54 7.78
C ARG A 40 1.21 15.66 8.90
N ILE A 41 2.08 14.71 8.56
CA ILE A 41 2.80 13.87 9.52
C ILE A 41 4.06 14.63 9.96
N GLU A 42 4.16 14.91 11.25
CA GLU A 42 5.36 15.47 11.86
C GLU A 42 6.23 14.39 12.52
N ASP A 43 5.59 13.36 13.08
CA ASP A 43 6.26 12.25 13.77
C ASP A 43 5.42 10.97 13.61
N LEU A 44 5.83 10.12 12.68
CA LEU A 44 5.17 8.84 12.41
C LEU A 44 5.27 7.88 13.61
N GLU A 45 6.39 7.91 14.32
CA GLU A 45 6.61 7.05 15.48
C GLU A 45 5.72 7.45 16.67
N ALA A 46 5.46 8.75 16.84
CA ALA A 46 4.48 9.22 17.82
C ALA A 46 3.06 8.76 17.48
N LEU A 47 2.66 8.81 16.22
CA LEU A 47 1.38 8.27 15.75
C LEU A 47 1.28 6.75 15.98
N HIS A 48 2.38 6.03 15.74
CA HIS A 48 2.45 4.59 15.99
C HIS A 48 2.31 4.27 17.48
N LYS A 49 3.02 4.98 18.35
CA LYS A 49 2.90 4.83 19.82
C LYS A 49 1.51 5.16 20.34
N ALA A 50 0.84 6.13 19.73
CA ALA A 50 -0.55 6.48 20.03
C ALA A 50 -1.57 5.49 19.48
N ASP A 51 -1.15 4.44 18.72
CA ASP A 51 -2.02 3.47 18.03
C ASP A 51 -3.03 4.16 17.08
N ALA A 52 -2.62 5.27 16.45
CA ALA A 52 -3.46 6.12 15.63
C ALA A 52 -3.72 5.56 14.22
N PHE A 53 -3.10 4.46 13.84
CA PHE A 53 -3.28 3.80 12.55
C PHE A 53 -3.12 2.29 12.64
N ARG A 54 -3.55 1.59 11.59
CA ARG A 54 -3.50 0.11 11.55
C ARG A 54 -2.28 -0.42 10.84
N GLU A 55 -1.80 0.29 9.82
CA GLU A 55 -0.57 -0.05 9.09
C GLU A 55 0.04 1.23 8.53
N ALA A 56 1.37 1.31 8.52
CA ALA A 56 2.09 2.30 7.75
C ALA A 56 3.25 1.66 7.02
N ASN A 57 3.50 2.16 5.82
CA ASN A 57 4.61 1.79 4.95
C ASN A 57 5.41 3.05 4.64
N GLU A 58 6.68 3.07 4.99
CA GLU A 58 7.59 4.18 4.83
C GLU A 58 8.73 3.74 3.92
N LEU A 59 8.85 4.41 2.79
CA LEU A 59 9.89 4.20 1.80
C LEU A 59 10.72 5.46 1.67
N GLU A 60 12.00 5.36 1.95
CA GLU A 60 13.02 6.39 1.78
C GLU A 60 14.03 5.96 0.75
N ALA A 61 14.39 6.83 -0.19
CA ALA A 61 15.33 6.52 -1.24
C ALA A 61 16.21 7.71 -1.60
N TRP A 62 17.34 7.40 -2.21
CA TRP A 62 18.30 8.39 -2.67
C TRP A 62 18.98 7.94 -3.96
N ILE A 63 19.45 8.93 -4.73
CA ILE A 63 20.33 8.75 -5.89
C ILE A 63 21.52 9.70 -5.78
N GLU A 64 22.67 9.29 -6.28
CA GLU A 64 23.82 10.16 -6.49
C GLU A 64 23.97 10.51 -7.97
N VAL A 65 24.11 11.81 -8.23
CA VAL A 65 24.19 12.34 -9.59
C VAL A 65 25.53 13.04 -9.80
N GLU A 66 26.28 12.62 -10.82
CA GLU A 66 27.52 13.24 -11.29
C GLU A 66 27.42 13.56 -12.78
N ASN A 67 27.71 14.83 -13.13
CA ASN A 67 27.63 15.29 -14.52
C ASN A 67 26.28 14.96 -15.23
N GLY A 68 25.17 15.04 -14.48
CA GLY A 68 23.84 14.75 -14.98
C GLY A 68 23.54 13.25 -15.15
N LYS A 69 24.41 12.36 -14.67
CA LYS A 69 24.22 10.92 -14.72
C LYS A 69 24.10 10.35 -13.31
N ILE A 70 23.23 9.38 -13.13
CA ILE A 70 23.09 8.64 -11.88
C ILE A 70 24.25 7.67 -11.79
N VAL A 71 25.03 7.76 -10.70
CA VAL A 71 26.24 6.95 -10.46
C VAL A 71 26.04 5.96 -9.31
N ASP A 72 25.14 6.25 -8.38
CA ASP A 72 24.81 5.37 -7.26
C ASP A 72 23.37 5.62 -6.78
N GLN A 73 22.78 4.62 -6.13
CA GLN A 73 21.44 4.68 -5.59
C GLN A 73 21.26 3.70 -4.43
N GLY A 74 20.29 4.02 -3.57
CA GLY A 74 19.90 3.13 -2.49
C GLY A 74 18.58 3.53 -1.87
N TYR A 75 18.04 2.65 -1.09
CA TYR A 75 16.81 2.91 -0.36
C TYR A 75 16.72 2.10 0.92
N SER A 76 15.95 2.63 1.84
CA SER A 76 15.59 2.04 3.11
C SER A 76 14.09 2.15 3.32
N GLY A 77 13.60 1.62 4.42
CA GLY A 77 12.21 1.80 4.77
C GLY A 77 11.80 0.99 5.98
N ALA A 78 10.62 1.29 6.44
CA ALA A 78 9.99 0.63 7.56
C ALA A 78 8.54 0.28 7.25
N GLY A 79 8.02 -0.73 7.94
CA GLY A 79 6.60 -0.99 7.99
C GLY A 79 6.18 -1.00 9.46
N HIS A 80 5.01 -0.48 9.75
CA HIS A 80 4.45 -0.42 11.09
C HIS A 80 3.08 -1.07 11.10
N ILE A 81 2.74 -1.80 12.15
CA ILE A 81 1.44 -2.42 12.32
C ILE A 81 0.90 -2.09 13.69
N GLY A 82 -0.31 -1.53 13.74
CA GLY A 82 -1.03 -1.18 14.95
C GLY A 82 -1.59 -2.42 15.68
N VAL A 83 -1.87 -2.25 16.95
CA VAL A 83 -2.44 -3.28 17.82
C VAL A 83 -3.96 -3.24 17.74
N THR A 84 -4.61 -4.40 17.67
CA THR A 84 -6.07 -4.48 17.78
C THR A 84 -6.47 -4.62 19.23
N ARG A 85 -7.30 -3.69 19.71
CA ARG A 85 -7.80 -3.67 21.08
C ARG A 85 -9.31 -3.92 21.11
N LEU A 86 -9.75 -4.73 22.03
CA LEU A 86 -11.15 -4.97 22.32
C LEU A 86 -11.49 -4.58 23.75
N ARG A 87 -12.55 -3.83 23.94
CA ARG A 87 -13.10 -3.51 25.26
C ARG A 87 -14.26 -4.42 25.60
N LEU A 88 -14.14 -5.14 26.69
CA LEU A 88 -15.18 -6.00 27.23
C LEU A 88 -15.55 -5.50 28.65
N GLY A 89 -16.39 -4.50 28.71
CA GLY A 89 -16.67 -3.78 29.95
C GLY A 89 -15.41 -3.11 30.51
N PRO A 90 -15.02 -3.40 31.77
CA PRO A 90 -13.82 -2.81 32.37
C PRO A 90 -12.49 -3.46 31.91
N ARG A 91 -12.55 -4.49 31.07
CA ARG A 91 -11.37 -5.22 30.60
C ARG A 91 -11.04 -4.86 29.17
N GLU A 92 -9.75 -4.69 28.90
CA GLU A 92 -9.23 -4.52 27.53
C GLU A 92 -8.39 -5.76 27.17
N LEU A 93 -8.63 -6.30 25.98
CA LEU A 93 -7.84 -7.38 25.39
C LEU A 93 -7.09 -6.81 24.19
N ALA A 94 -5.77 -6.90 24.22
CA ALA A 94 -4.92 -6.53 23.10
C ALA A 94 -4.53 -7.76 22.28
N PHE A 95 -4.72 -7.68 20.97
CA PHE A 95 -4.30 -8.70 20.02
C PHE A 95 -3.09 -8.14 19.25
N PRO A 96 -1.87 -8.68 19.54
CA PRO A 96 -0.68 -8.20 18.85
C PRO A 96 -0.78 -8.50 17.36
N ALA A 97 -0.39 -7.56 16.55
CA ALA A 97 -0.27 -7.74 15.12
C ALA A 97 1.01 -8.53 14.78
N THR A 98 0.97 -9.22 13.64
CA THR A 98 2.14 -9.90 13.09
C THR A 98 2.60 -9.17 11.84
N LYS A 99 3.74 -8.50 11.94
CA LYS A 99 4.36 -7.78 10.81
C LYS A 99 4.89 -8.79 9.78
N TYR A 100 4.70 -8.49 8.50
CA TYR A 100 5.35 -9.21 7.42
C TYR A 100 6.80 -8.73 7.25
N PRO A 101 7.67 -9.57 6.70
CA PRO A 101 8.95 -9.09 6.21
C PRO A 101 8.75 -7.99 5.19
N LEU A 102 9.53 -6.94 5.31
CA LEU A 102 9.57 -5.87 4.31
C LEU A 102 10.04 -6.45 2.98
N LEU A 103 9.30 -6.17 1.91
CA LEU A 103 9.70 -6.60 0.56
C LEU A 103 10.13 -5.38 -0.23
N GLN A 104 11.40 -5.36 -0.56
CA GLN A 104 12.03 -4.37 -1.41
C GLN A 104 12.42 -5.04 -2.73
N ALA A 105 11.93 -4.49 -3.85
CA ALA A 105 12.31 -4.95 -5.18
C ALA A 105 13.67 -4.38 -5.56
N GLU A 106 14.39 -5.04 -6.45
CA GLU A 106 15.60 -4.47 -7.04
C GLU A 106 15.26 -3.14 -7.75
N PRO A 107 16.00 -2.05 -7.52
CA PRO A 107 15.72 -0.78 -8.16
C PRO A 107 15.77 -0.87 -9.69
N GLU A 108 14.79 -0.25 -10.34
CA GLU A 108 14.77 -0.13 -11.80
C GLU A 108 15.50 1.17 -12.19
N VAL A 109 16.61 1.05 -12.91
CA VAL A 109 17.45 2.20 -13.30
C VAL A 109 17.17 2.58 -14.74
N GLY A 110 16.71 3.81 -14.96
CA GLY A 110 16.57 4.44 -16.27
C GLY A 110 17.76 5.36 -16.61
N PRO A 111 17.70 6.08 -17.74
CA PRO A 111 18.79 6.98 -18.16
C PRO A 111 19.00 8.16 -17.20
N ASP A 112 17.92 8.66 -16.61
CA ASP A 112 17.86 9.86 -15.79
C ASP A 112 16.93 9.72 -14.57
N TRP A 113 16.53 8.49 -14.23
CA TRP A 113 15.66 8.17 -13.10
C TRP A 113 15.98 6.81 -12.49
N VAL A 114 15.61 6.65 -11.23
CA VAL A 114 15.55 5.35 -10.54
C VAL A 114 14.20 5.18 -9.90
N ARG A 115 13.59 4.01 -10.05
CA ARG A 115 12.35 3.61 -9.40
C ARG A 115 12.63 2.59 -8.32
N PHE A 116 12.12 2.87 -7.15
CA PHE A 116 12.17 2.02 -5.96
C PHE A 116 10.76 1.51 -5.64
N VAL A 117 10.65 0.24 -5.25
CA VAL A 117 9.35 -0.37 -4.91
C VAL A 117 9.46 -1.12 -3.61
N GLN A 118 8.56 -0.81 -2.69
CA GLN A 118 8.50 -1.44 -1.39
C GLN A 118 7.08 -1.86 -1.03
N SER A 119 6.96 -3.08 -0.47
CA SER A 119 5.71 -3.54 0.12
C SER A 119 5.89 -3.80 1.61
N ALA A 120 4.96 -3.28 2.39
CA ALA A 120 4.86 -3.52 3.83
C ALA A 120 3.45 -3.97 4.20
N GLY A 121 3.29 -4.50 5.40
CA GLY A 121 2.00 -4.93 5.90
C GLY A 121 2.10 -5.98 7.00
N GLY A 122 0.97 -6.55 7.36
CA GLY A 122 0.92 -7.61 8.36
C GLY A 122 -0.48 -8.15 8.61
N HIS A 123 -0.58 -9.06 9.54
CA HIS A 123 -1.85 -9.53 10.07
C HIS A 123 -2.27 -8.65 11.24
N MET A 124 -3.50 -8.17 11.20
CA MET A 124 -4.10 -7.33 12.22
C MET A 124 -5.58 -7.72 12.42
N GLY A 125 -6.18 -7.18 13.45
CA GLY A 125 -7.57 -7.48 13.75
C GLY A 125 -7.74 -8.78 14.55
N LEU A 126 -9.00 -9.16 14.75
CA LEU A 126 -9.34 -10.37 15.51
C LEU A 126 -8.99 -11.62 14.73
N PRO A 127 -8.31 -12.58 15.35
CA PRO A 127 -8.14 -13.89 14.77
C PRO A 127 -9.49 -14.59 14.61
N ALA A 128 -9.76 -15.09 13.42
CA ALA A 128 -10.98 -15.84 13.12
C ALA A 128 -10.64 -17.18 12.43
N PRO A 129 -11.49 -18.20 12.57
CA PRO A 129 -11.29 -19.47 11.91
C PRO A 129 -11.45 -19.33 10.40
N ARG A 130 -10.48 -19.85 9.67
CA ARG A 130 -10.44 -19.89 8.21
C ARG A 130 -10.35 -21.34 7.74
N ARG A 131 -11.19 -21.70 6.78
CA ARG A 131 -11.08 -23.02 6.13
C ARG A 131 -9.87 -23.04 5.19
N VAL A 132 -9.11 -24.13 5.26
CA VAL A 132 -7.96 -24.40 4.40
C VAL A 132 -8.12 -25.77 3.74
N SER A 133 -7.51 -25.99 2.60
CA SER A 133 -7.64 -27.21 1.82
C SER A 133 -6.82 -28.40 2.36
N GLY A 134 -5.95 -28.16 3.34
CA GLY A 134 -5.12 -29.21 3.97
C GLY A 134 -5.43 -29.37 5.46
N THR A 135 -4.98 -30.49 6.05
CA THR A 135 -5.07 -30.73 7.50
C THR A 135 -4.37 -29.60 8.27
N PRO A 136 -5.00 -29.01 9.30
CA PRO A 136 -6.21 -29.44 10.02
C PRO A 136 -7.55 -28.93 9.43
N PHE A 137 -7.62 -28.50 8.18
CA PHE A 137 -8.79 -27.96 7.47
C PHE A 137 -9.35 -26.65 8.01
N VAL A 138 -8.87 -26.19 9.16
CA VAL A 138 -9.17 -24.88 9.76
C VAL A 138 -7.89 -24.28 10.30
N ARG A 139 -7.67 -23.00 10.03
CA ARG A 139 -6.59 -22.21 10.58
C ARG A 139 -7.17 -20.97 11.26
N ILE A 140 -6.65 -20.63 12.42
CA ILE A 140 -6.95 -19.35 13.05
C ILE A 140 -6.00 -18.30 12.46
N GLN A 141 -6.56 -17.25 11.91
CA GLN A 141 -5.79 -16.20 11.24
C GLN A 141 -6.45 -14.84 11.40
N SER A 142 -5.66 -13.81 11.64
CA SER A 142 -6.11 -12.43 11.56
C SER A 142 -6.12 -11.95 10.09
N ALA A 143 -6.90 -10.94 9.81
CA ALA A 143 -6.93 -10.30 8.50
C ALA A 143 -5.59 -9.61 8.18
N SER A 144 -5.32 -9.34 6.93
CA SER A 144 -4.10 -8.64 6.52
C SER A 144 -4.40 -7.25 5.99
N ALA A 145 -3.59 -6.27 6.41
CA ALA A 145 -3.50 -4.97 5.79
C ALA A 145 -2.10 -4.82 5.18
N TRP A 146 -2.01 -4.21 4.02
CA TRP A 146 -0.75 -4.03 3.31
C TRP A 146 -0.85 -2.93 2.27
N THR A 147 0.29 -2.32 1.97
CA THR A 147 0.47 -1.36 0.88
C THR A 147 1.73 -1.68 0.10
N THR A 148 1.75 -1.30 -1.17
CA THR A 148 2.94 -1.31 -2.04
C THR A 148 3.14 0.10 -2.57
N LEU A 149 4.23 0.71 -2.21
CA LEU A 149 4.64 2.03 -2.63
C LEU A 149 5.69 1.94 -3.74
N SER A 150 5.67 2.88 -4.66
CA SER A 150 6.81 3.16 -5.52
C SER A 150 7.20 4.62 -5.42
N LEU A 151 8.49 4.87 -5.59
CA LEU A 151 9.09 6.19 -5.59
C LEU A 151 10.07 6.27 -6.76
N ILE A 152 9.80 7.18 -7.71
CA ILE A 152 10.72 7.48 -8.80
C ILE A 152 11.45 8.76 -8.43
N ILE A 153 12.78 8.74 -8.48
CA ILE A 153 13.63 9.93 -8.30
C ILE A 153 14.37 10.18 -9.61
N TYR A 154 14.25 11.41 -10.10
CA TYR A 154 14.90 11.89 -11.32
C TYR A 154 16.20 12.62 -10.99
N ALA A 155 17.14 12.61 -11.93
CA ALA A 155 18.44 13.29 -11.82
C ALA A 155 18.32 14.81 -11.70
N ASP A 156 17.20 15.41 -12.07
CA ASP A 156 16.87 16.82 -11.90
C ASP A 156 16.32 17.20 -10.52
N GLY A 157 16.12 16.20 -9.64
CA GLY A 157 15.62 16.38 -8.27
C GLY A 157 14.09 16.24 -8.13
N ILE A 158 13.37 16.00 -9.20
CA ILE A 158 11.94 15.70 -9.13
C ILE A 158 11.76 14.28 -8.57
N SER A 159 10.72 14.09 -7.76
CA SER A 159 10.32 12.77 -7.29
C SER A 159 8.82 12.53 -7.48
N GLN A 160 8.46 11.30 -7.80
CA GLN A 160 7.08 10.88 -8.03
C GLN A 160 6.75 9.69 -7.12
N PRO A 161 6.04 9.93 -6.01
CA PRO A 161 5.48 8.87 -5.18
C PRO A 161 4.21 8.29 -5.80
N THR A 162 3.99 6.99 -5.64
CA THR A 162 2.77 6.33 -6.14
C THR A 162 2.39 5.17 -5.23
N LEU A 163 1.09 5.00 -4.96
CA LEU A 163 0.53 3.80 -4.35
C LEU A 163 0.21 2.78 -5.43
N GLU A 164 1.08 1.80 -5.63
CA GLU A 164 0.94 0.77 -6.66
C GLU A 164 -0.13 -0.28 -6.34
N GLY A 165 -0.34 -0.50 -5.06
CA GLY A 165 -1.33 -1.47 -4.59
C GLY A 165 -1.54 -1.43 -3.10
N ALA A 166 -2.72 -1.86 -2.70
CA ALA A 166 -3.10 -1.90 -1.30
C ALA A 166 -4.10 -3.03 -1.03
N SER A 167 -4.26 -3.38 0.24
CA SER A 167 -5.38 -4.21 0.68
C SER A 167 -6.70 -3.48 0.42
N PRO A 168 -7.81 -4.19 0.12
CA PRO A 168 -9.10 -3.55 -0.21
C PRO A 168 -9.74 -2.83 0.98
N PHE A 169 -9.17 -2.98 2.15
CA PHE A 169 -9.57 -2.35 3.41
C PHE A 169 -8.40 -2.43 4.40
N PRO A 170 -8.15 -1.48 5.28
CA PRO A 170 -8.82 -0.19 5.49
C PRO A 170 -8.50 0.88 4.42
N ARG A 171 -8.81 2.16 4.73
CA ARG A 171 -8.51 3.29 3.87
C ARG A 171 -7.02 3.64 3.95
N HIS A 172 -6.44 4.07 2.81
CA HIS A 172 -5.04 4.41 2.69
C HIS A 172 -4.87 5.89 2.33
N TRP A 173 -4.00 6.59 3.08
CA TRP A 173 -3.57 7.94 2.77
C TRP A 173 -2.08 7.93 2.48
N VAL A 174 -1.65 8.70 1.46
CA VAL A 174 -0.26 8.77 1.02
C VAL A 174 0.29 10.16 1.24
N TYR A 175 1.47 10.22 1.82
CA TYR A 175 2.17 11.44 2.18
C TYR A 175 3.47 11.55 1.40
N ASN A 176 3.80 12.79 0.98
CA ASN A 176 5.01 13.11 0.27
C ASN A 176 6.22 13.21 1.23
N LYS A 177 7.39 13.52 0.67
CA LYS A 177 8.64 13.70 1.43
C LYS A 177 8.59 14.78 2.52
N ASP A 178 7.69 15.75 2.40
CA ASP A 178 7.52 16.85 3.34
C ASP A 178 6.51 16.48 4.45
N GLY A 179 6.04 15.25 4.46
CA GLY A 179 5.02 14.74 5.37
C GLY A 179 3.62 15.23 5.05
N GLU A 180 3.40 15.90 3.92
CA GLU A 180 2.12 16.45 3.53
C GLU A 180 1.27 15.41 2.81
N LEU A 181 -0.03 15.43 3.08
CA LEU A 181 -1.00 14.53 2.46
C LEU A 181 -1.10 14.80 0.95
N ALA A 182 -0.60 13.87 0.16
CA ALA A 182 -0.59 13.95 -1.31
C ALA A 182 -1.79 13.25 -1.93
N GLU A 183 -2.25 12.13 -1.37
CA GLU A 183 -3.31 11.33 -1.97
C GLU A 183 -4.15 10.63 -0.90
N LYS A 184 -5.47 10.62 -1.09
CA LYS A 184 -6.45 9.87 -0.30
C LYS A 184 -6.99 8.75 -1.17
N THR A 185 -6.46 7.56 -1.01
CA THR A 185 -6.88 6.40 -1.80
C THR A 185 -7.60 5.39 -0.92
N GLY A 186 -8.33 4.54 -1.57
CA GLY A 186 -8.89 3.37 -0.96
C GLY A 186 -10.29 3.07 -1.45
N THR A 187 -10.43 1.89 -2.00
CA THR A 187 -11.74 1.27 -2.13
C THR A 187 -12.06 0.64 -0.80
N ILE A 188 -12.97 1.25 -0.06
CA ILE A 188 -13.44 0.70 1.20
C ILE A 188 -14.43 -0.42 0.87
N ASP A 189 -13.95 -1.64 0.83
CA ASP A 189 -14.77 -2.84 0.68
C ASP A 189 -14.45 -3.84 1.79
N PHE A 190 -15.07 -3.62 2.94
CA PHE A 190 -14.93 -4.51 4.10
C PHE A 190 -15.29 -5.95 3.75
N ALA A 191 -16.35 -6.17 2.97
CA ALA A 191 -16.79 -7.51 2.63
C ALA A 191 -15.78 -8.24 1.74
N LYS A 192 -15.14 -7.53 0.81
CA LYS A 192 -14.07 -8.06 -0.02
C LYS A 192 -12.84 -8.39 0.82
N TRP A 193 -12.39 -7.45 1.64
CA TRP A 193 -11.25 -7.63 2.54
C TRP A 193 -11.45 -8.82 3.49
N TYR A 194 -12.64 -8.94 4.08
CA TYR A 194 -12.97 -10.06 4.97
C TYR A 194 -12.97 -11.39 4.22
N ARG A 195 -13.56 -11.47 3.04
CA ARG A 195 -13.54 -12.69 2.20
C ARG A 195 -12.12 -13.07 1.78
N GLU A 196 -11.29 -12.12 1.40
CA GLU A 196 -9.89 -12.39 1.03
C GLU A 196 -9.07 -12.86 2.21
N SER A 197 -9.34 -12.32 3.40
CA SER A 197 -8.66 -12.70 4.63
C SER A 197 -9.10 -14.06 5.17
N HIS A 198 -10.38 -14.38 5.11
CA HIS A 198 -10.99 -15.55 5.78
C HIS A 198 -11.69 -16.53 4.83
N GLY A 199 -11.77 -16.23 3.56
CA GLY A 199 -12.47 -17.06 2.56
C GLY A 199 -11.78 -18.40 2.29
N PRO A 200 -12.55 -19.43 1.79
CA PRO A 200 -12.07 -20.80 1.65
C PRO A 200 -10.94 -20.99 0.64
N ASN A 201 -10.82 -20.09 -0.33
CA ASN A 201 -9.87 -20.20 -1.44
C ASN A 201 -8.72 -19.19 -1.37
N THR A 202 -8.47 -18.60 -0.20
CA THR A 202 -7.38 -17.65 -0.11
C THR A 202 -6.04 -18.39 -0.26
N PRO A 203 -5.14 -17.89 -1.10
CA PRO A 203 -3.84 -18.51 -1.32
C PRO A 203 -2.98 -18.45 -0.07
N GLY A 204 -3.05 -19.41 0.78
CA GLY A 204 -2.31 -19.46 2.04
C GLY A 204 -2.24 -20.87 2.57
N ALA A 205 -2.94 -21.79 1.91
CA ALA A 205 -2.94 -23.20 2.30
C ALA A 205 -1.68 -23.95 1.88
N ARG A 206 -0.94 -23.45 0.91
CA ARG A 206 0.35 -24.02 0.48
C ARG A 206 1.38 -22.90 0.43
N ARG A 207 2.48 -23.00 1.22
CA ARG A 207 3.67 -22.11 1.21
C ARG A 207 3.42 -20.79 0.47
N THR A 208 2.76 -19.89 1.08
CA THR A 208 2.26 -18.76 0.34
C THR A 208 2.99 -17.51 0.76
N ARG A 209 3.60 -16.94 -0.23
CA ARG A 209 3.85 -15.50 -0.20
C ARG A 209 2.53 -14.81 0.08
N PRO A 210 2.47 -13.84 0.97
CA PRO A 210 1.28 -13.02 1.18
C PRO A 210 0.77 -12.47 -0.16
N PRO A 211 -0.54 -12.20 -0.34
CA PRO A 211 -1.09 -11.69 -1.61
C PRO A 211 -0.34 -10.46 -2.14
N TRP A 212 0.11 -9.59 -1.25
CA TRP A 212 0.89 -8.40 -1.54
C TRP A 212 2.29 -8.69 -2.15
N SER A 213 2.94 -9.80 -1.80
CA SER A 213 4.24 -10.16 -2.38
C SER A 213 4.18 -10.56 -3.86
N ARG A 214 2.97 -10.81 -4.39
CA ARG A 214 2.77 -11.13 -5.80
C ARG A 214 2.57 -9.90 -6.67
N GLN A 215 2.16 -8.80 -6.07
CA GLN A 215 1.92 -7.56 -6.80
C GLN A 215 3.25 -6.86 -7.13
N SER A 216 4.19 -6.85 -6.19
CA SER A 216 5.55 -6.31 -6.42
C SER A 216 6.35 -7.07 -7.49
N SER A 217 6.07 -8.39 -7.69
CA SER A 217 6.75 -9.17 -8.73
C SER A 217 6.09 -9.08 -10.12
N ARG A 218 4.88 -8.52 -10.25
CA ARG A 218 4.22 -8.35 -11.56
C ARG A 218 4.60 -7.04 -12.24
N SER A 219 4.98 -6.01 -11.48
CA SER A 219 5.41 -4.73 -12.05
C SER A 219 6.77 -4.83 -12.74
N SER A 220 7.65 -5.74 -12.31
CA SER A 220 8.97 -5.94 -12.92
C SER A 220 8.99 -6.75 -14.22
N SER A 221 7.87 -7.40 -14.62
CA SER A 221 7.85 -8.22 -15.83
C SER A 221 7.12 -7.58 -17.04
N ALA A 222 6.58 -6.37 -16.91
CA ALA A 222 5.78 -5.73 -17.97
C ALA A 222 6.55 -4.73 -18.86
N SER A 223 7.85 -4.54 -18.64
CA SER A 223 8.65 -3.58 -19.40
C SER A 223 9.80 -4.26 -20.12
N SER A 224 9.56 -4.88 -21.25
CA SER A 224 10.54 -4.92 -22.33
C SER A 224 9.97 -5.61 -23.58
N ARG A 225 9.24 -4.86 -24.39
CA ARG A 225 9.27 -5.01 -25.86
C ARG A 225 9.12 -3.64 -26.49
N PRO A 226 10.15 -3.09 -27.11
CA PRO A 226 9.98 -1.96 -28.02
C PRO A 226 9.20 -2.49 -29.24
N ARG A 227 7.98 -2.01 -29.43
CA ARG A 227 7.31 -2.18 -30.71
C ARG A 227 8.05 -1.30 -31.72
N SER A 228 8.74 -1.96 -32.64
CA SER A 228 9.27 -1.35 -33.83
C SER A 228 8.20 -0.53 -34.52
N CYS A 229 8.47 0.77 -34.72
CA CYS A 229 7.72 1.63 -35.62
C CYS A 229 7.82 1.07 -37.03
N ALA A 230 6.69 0.57 -37.53
CA ALA A 230 6.50 0.36 -38.95
C ALA A 230 5.68 1.51 -39.50
N ARG A 231 6.35 2.32 -40.33
CA ARG A 231 5.90 3.16 -41.44
C ARG A 231 4.47 3.73 -41.40
N ALA A 232 4.47 5.04 -41.26
CA ALA A 232 3.36 5.87 -41.68
C ALA A 232 3.17 5.75 -43.20
N SER A 233 1.98 5.36 -43.62
CA SER A 233 1.47 5.62 -44.96
C SER A 233 0.49 6.78 -44.87
N SER A 234 0.76 7.76 -45.73
CA SER A 234 0.01 8.98 -46.01
C SER A 234 -1.50 8.75 -46.19
N TRP A 235 -2.31 9.57 -45.54
CA TRP A 235 -3.64 9.87 -46.00
C TRP A 235 -3.84 11.38 -46.06
N SER A 236 -4.09 11.82 -47.29
CA SER A 236 -4.43 13.17 -47.71
C SER A 236 -5.87 13.51 -47.35
N GLY A 237 -6.06 14.73 -46.92
CA GLY A 237 -7.14 15.65 -47.14
C GLY A 237 -8.59 15.19 -47.15
N ALA A 238 -9.35 15.72 -46.21
CA ALA A 238 -10.72 16.19 -46.45
C ALA A 238 -11.08 17.27 -45.42
N SER A 239 -11.34 18.43 -45.95
CA SER A 239 -11.90 19.60 -45.29
C SER A 239 -13.35 19.35 -44.87
N TRP A 240 -13.70 19.77 -43.67
CA TRP A 240 -15.09 20.05 -43.33
C TRP A 240 -15.22 21.51 -42.88
N ARG A 241 -15.81 22.29 -43.77
CA ARG A 241 -16.39 23.61 -43.48
C ARG A 241 -17.79 23.43 -42.91
N GLU A 242 -18.08 24.32 -41.99
CA GLU A 242 -19.36 24.93 -41.66
C GLU A 242 -20.66 24.12 -41.71
N ALA A 243 -21.35 24.10 -40.57
CA ALA A 243 -22.78 24.42 -40.51
C ALA A 243 -23.13 24.99 -39.14
N ARG A 244 -23.33 26.29 -39.11
CA ARG A 244 -24.17 26.98 -38.11
C ARG A 244 -25.62 26.82 -38.53
N ARG A 245 -26.45 26.39 -37.61
CA ARG A 245 -27.76 26.97 -37.26
C ARG A 245 -28.31 26.34 -35.98
#